data_dec054b17ed38e8aaeddfe4d471e8220
#
_entry.id   dec054b17ed38e8aaeddfe4d471e8220
#
_cell.length_a   1.000
_cell.length_b   1.000
_cell.length_c   1.000
_cell.angle_alpha   90.00
_cell.angle_beta   90.00
_cell.angle_gamma   90.00
#
_symmetry.space_group_name_H-M   'P 1'
#
loop_
_entity.id
_entity.type
_entity.pdbx_description
1 polymer ?
#
loop_
_entity_poly.entity_id
_entity_poly.type
_entity_poly.pdbx_seq_one_letter_code
_entity_poly.pdbx_strand_id
1 'polypeptide(L)'
;MSDSPAVSRSPGWLAEAGLLFVVLVWGLNFAVIKVPLEVMGPFTVNLFRFAVALVTLGVLHAWDARKRHEPFWQALRTAPLAVVGLGLLAHVVYQTGFILGIDRLTAGMGALLMSTAPLWTALVAHASGVDRLRGAGWVGVGLGLLGAAFVVLGRDQDGEIAGTGLGIVLLLAGAFAWGLSTVLSKPVLARGISPIGLAFFGLLAAFPVLTAMGASGVATADWPRIGWEVWAALVFSGGLSIGAAYAIWNLAVRQIGPSRTALFSNLVPFAGVGAGALLLGESIVPLQVAGGVLVIAGLVVVRRS
;
A
#
# COMPACT_ATOMS: atom_id res chain seq x y z
N MET A 1 39.59 8.06 -22.73
CA MET A 1 38.66 6.93 -22.87
C MET A 1 38.46 6.37 -21.47
N SER A 2 37.41 6.75 -20.79
CA SER A 2 37.10 6.27 -19.43
C SER A 2 36.06 5.14 -19.57
N ASP A 3 36.50 3.91 -19.33
CA ASP A 3 35.62 2.75 -19.19
C ASP A 3 34.75 2.95 -17.94
N SER A 4 33.52 3.38 -18.14
CA SER A 4 32.48 3.29 -17.09
C SER A 4 32.18 1.80 -16.86
N PRO A 5 32.27 1.30 -15.62
CA PRO A 5 31.97 -0.10 -15.35
C PRO A 5 30.52 -0.42 -15.77
N ALA A 6 30.36 -1.38 -16.67
CA ALA A 6 29.07 -1.90 -17.08
C ALA A 6 28.33 -2.41 -15.83
N VAL A 7 27.31 -1.69 -15.41
CA VAL A 7 26.37 -2.16 -14.39
C VAL A 7 25.75 -3.45 -14.95
N SER A 8 26.08 -4.59 -14.36
CA SER A 8 25.50 -5.88 -14.73
C SER A 8 23.98 -5.78 -14.52
N ARG A 9 23.24 -5.61 -15.61
CA ARG A 9 21.77 -5.62 -15.59
C ARG A 9 21.36 -7.06 -15.24
N SER A 10 20.83 -7.26 -14.05
CA SER A 10 20.16 -8.52 -13.73
C SER A 10 19.07 -8.79 -14.79
N PRO A 11 18.86 -10.07 -15.19
CA PRO A 11 17.85 -10.41 -16.18
C PRO A 11 16.48 -9.85 -15.81
N GLY A 12 15.76 -9.25 -16.77
CA GLY A 12 14.46 -8.61 -16.52
C GLY A 12 13.42 -9.55 -15.89
N TRP A 13 13.52 -10.86 -16.12
CA TRP A 13 12.66 -11.87 -15.53
C TRP A 13 12.77 -11.96 -13.99
N LEU A 14 13.94 -11.65 -13.39
CA LEU A 14 14.10 -11.62 -11.93
C LEU A 14 13.30 -10.47 -11.32
N ALA A 15 13.26 -9.31 -11.99
CA ALA A 15 12.43 -8.20 -11.54
C ALA A 15 10.94 -8.55 -11.64
N GLU A 16 10.53 -9.22 -12.71
CA GLU A 16 9.13 -9.64 -12.90
C GLU A 16 8.72 -10.71 -11.89
N ALA A 17 9.57 -11.70 -11.62
CA ALA A 17 9.34 -12.69 -10.57
C ALA A 17 9.23 -12.04 -9.17
N GLY A 18 10.10 -11.07 -8.88
CA GLY A 18 10.01 -10.28 -7.65
C GLY A 18 8.70 -9.50 -7.56
N LEU A 19 8.20 -8.93 -8.65
CA LEU A 19 6.92 -8.23 -8.68
C LEU A 19 5.72 -9.16 -8.51
N LEU A 20 5.76 -10.38 -9.07
CA LEU A 20 4.72 -11.38 -8.80
C LEU A 20 4.71 -11.78 -7.32
N PHE A 21 5.87 -11.92 -6.71
CA PHE A 21 5.97 -12.12 -5.25
C PHE A 21 5.34 -10.94 -4.48
N VAL A 22 5.63 -9.70 -4.86
CA VAL A 22 5.01 -8.49 -4.24
C VAL A 22 3.49 -8.51 -4.39
N VAL A 23 2.97 -8.86 -5.58
CA VAL A 23 1.52 -9.00 -5.82
C VAL A 23 0.89 -10.01 -4.87
N LEU A 24 1.51 -11.18 -4.72
CA LEU A 24 1.02 -12.22 -3.80
C LEU A 24 1.07 -11.74 -2.35
N VAL A 25 2.19 -11.14 -1.91
CA VAL A 25 2.33 -10.63 -0.55
C VAL A 25 1.30 -9.54 -0.25
N TRP A 26 1.10 -8.59 -1.14
CA TRP A 26 0.12 -7.52 -0.94
C TRP A 26 -1.31 -8.03 -1.00
N GLY A 27 -1.62 -8.94 -1.94
CA GLY A 27 -2.95 -9.57 -2.02
C GLY A 27 -3.27 -10.40 -0.78
N LEU A 28 -2.36 -11.28 -0.36
CA LEU A 28 -2.50 -12.09 0.85
C LEU A 28 -2.64 -11.23 2.11
N ASN A 29 -2.00 -10.06 2.15
CA ASN A 29 -2.03 -9.18 3.31
C ASN A 29 -3.45 -8.71 3.66
N PHE A 30 -4.38 -8.62 2.71
CA PHE A 30 -5.78 -8.27 2.99
C PHE A 30 -6.49 -9.33 3.84
N ALA A 31 -6.18 -10.60 3.62
CA ALA A 31 -6.71 -11.69 4.44
C ALA A 31 -5.90 -11.86 5.74
N VAL A 32 -4.58 -11.87 5.66
CA VAL A 32 -3.69 -12.10 6.80
C VAL A 32 -3.89 -11.06 7.91
N ILE A 33 -4.12 -9.79 7.56
CA ILE A 33 -4.31 -8.73 8.56
C ILE A 33 -5.62 -8.88 9.36
N LYS A 34 -6.56 -9.69 8.86
CA LYS A 34 -7.80 -10.00 9.60
C LYS A 34 -7.52 -10.80 10.87
N VAL A 35 -6.53 -11.71 10.85
CA VAL A 35 -6.17 -12.54 12.00
C VAL A 35 -5.88 -11.71 13.25
N PRO A 36 -4.95 -10.74 13.27
CA PRO A 36 -4.76 -9.92 14.45
C PRO A 36 -5.94 -9.00 14.77
N LEU A 37 -6.75 -8.58 13.78
CA LEU A 37 -7.94 -7.74 14.03
C LEU A 37 -9.06 -8.46 14.81
N GLU A 38 -9.09 -9.78 14.82
CA GLU A 38 -10.05 -10.55 15.62
C GLU A 38 -9.79 -10.48 17.14
N VAL A 39 -8.54 -10.22 17.53
CA VAL A 39 -8.10 -10.26 18.93
C VAL A 39 -7.47 -8.96 19.43
N MET A 40 -7.19 -8.04 18.53
CA MET A 40 -6.60 -6.73 18.83
C MET A 40 -7.37 -5.61 18.13
N GLY A 41 -7.46 -4.46 18.79
CA GLY A 41 -8.01 -3.26 18.16
C GLY A 41 -7.14 -2.79 16.97
N PRO A 42 -7.75 -2.14 15.95
CA PRO A 42 -7.07 -1.76 14.71
C PRO A 42 -5.79 -0.94 14.90
N PHE A 43 -5.77 -0.01 15.84
CA PHE A 43 -4.59 0.80 16.11
C PHE A 43 -3.46 0.02 16.79
N THR A 44 -3.81 -0.97 17.60
CA THR A 44 -2.83 -1.87 18.22
C THR A 44 -2.20 -2.79 17.18
N VAL A 45 -3.00 -3.31 16.25
CA VAL A 45 -2.49 -4.05 15.09
C VAL A 45 -1.52 -3.18 14.28
N ASN A 46 -1.88 -1.93 13.99
CA ASN A 46 -0.98 -1.01 13.29
C ASN A 46 0.31 -0.76 14.07
N LEU A 47 0.24 -0.54 15.38
CA LEU A 47 1.44 -0.33 16.20
C LEU A 47 2.44 -1.48 16.04
N PHE A 48 2.00 -2.72 16.23
CA PHE A 48 2.91 -3.87 16.16
C PHE A 48 3.43 -4.12 14.73
N ARG A 49 2.57 -4.08 13.71
CA ARG A 49 3.02 -4.27 12.32
C ARG A 49 4.00 -3.18 11.87
N PHE A 50 3.82 -1.94 12.31
CA PHE A 50 4.74 -0.85 11.99
C PHE A 50 6.02 -0.88 12.82
N ALA A 51 6.01 -1.42 14.04
CA ALA A 51 7.24 -1.71 14.77
C ALA A 51 8.12 -2.72 13.99
N VAL A 52 7.53 -3.80 13.49
CA VAL A 52 8.22 -4.78 12.63
C VAL A 52 8.69 -4.12 11.32
N ALA A 53 7.83 -3.33 10.68
CA ALA A 53 8.18 -2.61 9.45
C ALA A 53 9.34 -1.63 9.65
N LEU A 54 9.38 -0.92 10.79
CA LEU A 54 10.45 0.03 11.12
C LEU A 54 11.80 -0.67 11.24
N VAL A 55 11.85 -1.84 11.89
CA VAL A 55 13.08 -2.65 11.98
C VAL A 55 13.50 -3.10 10.57
N THR A 56 12.57 -3.67 9.79
CA THR A 56 12.86 -4.18 8.44
C THR A 56 13.34 -3.06 7.51
N LEU A 57 12.62 -1.93 7.48
CA LEU A 57 13.02 -0.77 6.67
C LEU A 57 14.33 -0.16 7.15
N GLY A 58 14.60 -0.16 8.45
CA GLY A 58 15.88 0.31 9.02
C GLY A 58 17.06 -0.50 8.53
N VAL A 59 16.93 -1.84 8.55
CA VAL A 59 17.98 -2.74 8.02
C VAL A 59 18.16 -2.54 6.51
N LEU A 60 17.06 -2.48 5.75
CA LEU A 60 17.11 -2.26 4.31
C LEU A 60 17.70 -0.88 3.95
N HIS A 61 17.33 0.17 4.70
CA HIS A 61 17.90 1.50 4.50
C HIS A 61 19.38 1.56 4.83
N ALA A 62 19.82 0.94 5.93
CA ALA A 62 21.23 0.87 6.26
C ALA A 62 22.05 0.16 5.18
N TRP A 63 21.50 -0.91 4.60
CA TRP A 63 22.12 -1.60 3.48
C TRP A 63 22.13 -0.76 2.19
N ASP A 64 21.01 -0.09 1.82
CA ASP A 64 20.91 0.78 0.63
C ASP A 64 21.86 1.97 0.74
N ALA A 65 21.92 2.63 1.91
CA ALA A 65 22.80 3.77 2.17
C ALA A 65 24.30 3.39 2.03
N ARG A 66 24.69 2.23 2.60
CA ARG A 66 26.07 1.70 2.44
C ARG A 66 26.40 1.43 0.97
N LYS A 67 25.48 0.78 0.24
CA LYS A 67 25.68 0.45 -1.17
C LYS A 67 25.77 1.70 -2.08
N ARG A 68 25.06 2.78 -1.69
CA ARG A 68 25.06 4.05 -2.41
C ARG A 68 26.18 5.00 -1.95
N HIS A 69 26.94 4.64 -0.93
CA HIS A 69 27.93 5.51 -0.27
C HIS A 69 27.33 6.84 0.18
N GLU A 70 26.07 6.82 0.63
CA GLU A 70 25.33 8.00 1.11
C GLU A 70 25.26 8.04 2.63
N PRO A 71 25.24 9.24 3.25
CA PRO A 71 25.03 9.35 4.69
C PRO A 71 23.71 8.76 5.12
N PHE A 72 23.69 7.96 6.20
CA PHE A 72 22.48 7.34 6.74
C PHE A 72 21.32 8.35 6.90
N TRP A 73 21.60 9.55 7.40
CA TRP A 73 20.63 10.60 7.69
C TRP A 73 20.33 11.55 6.52
N GLN A 74 20.71 11.19 5.30
CA GLN A 74 20.59 12.06 4.13
C GLN A 74 19.15 12.58 3.90
N ALA A 75 18.14 11.74 4.03
CA ALA A 75 16.75 12.15 3.81
C ALA A 75 16.32 13.29 4.73
N LEU A 76 16.64 13.17 6.03
CA LEU A 76 16.33 14.22 7.01
C LEU A 76 17.19 15.49 6.84
N ARG A 77 18.43 15.35 6.36
CA ARG A 77 19.28 16.53 6.07
C ARG A 77 18.81 17.29 4.85
N THR A 78 18.27 16.59 3.84
CA THR A 78 17.87 17.18 2.55
C THR A 78 16.50 17.83 2.61
N ALA A 79 15.53 17.21 3.27
CA ALA A 79 14.12 17.69 3.26
C ALA A 79 13.35 17.27 4.53
N PRO A 80 13.76 17.73 5.75
CA PRO A 80 13.20 17.21 7.00
C PRO A 80 11.68 17.37 7.10
N LEU A 81 11.14 18.55 6.84
CA LEU A 81 9.70 18.81 6.92
C LEU A 81 8.89 18.00 5.90
N ALA A 82 9.42 17.85 4.68
CA ALA A 82 8.76 17.06 3.65
C ALA A 82 8.76 15.56 4.00
N VAL A 83 9.88 15.03 4.54
CA VAL A 83 9.97 13.63 4.99
C VAL A 83 8.99 13.37 6.14
N VAL A 84 8.93 14.24 7.14
CA VAL A 84 7.99 14.13 8.25
C VAL A 84 6.55 14.24 7.78
N GLY A 85 6.22 15.25 6.97
CA GLY A 85 4.86 15.47 6.46
C GLY A 85 4.36 14.31 5.59
N LEU A 86 5.21 13.81 4.68
CA LEU A 86 4.90 12.61 3.88
C LEU A 86 4.79 11.35 4.74
N GLY A 87 5.63 11.23 5.77
CA GLY A 87 5.55 10.14 6.73
C GLY A 87 4.23 10.13 7.48
N LEU A 88 3.80 11.27 8.01
CA LEU A 88 2.49 11.39 8.67
C LEU A 88 1.33 11.11 7.71
N LEU A 89 1.38 11.62 6.48
CA LEU A 89 0.35 11.36 5.47
C LEU A 89 0.27 9.87 5.11
N ALA A 90 1.42 9.24 4.83
CA ALA A 90 1.47 7.85 4.36
C ALA A 90 1.33 6.81 5.48
N HIS A 91 1.76 7.10 6.71
CA HIS A 91 1.77 6.12 7.79
C HIS A 91 0.75 6.40 8.90
N VAL A 92 0.24 7.63 9.01
CA VAL A 92 -0.85 7.93 9.95
C VAL A 92 -2.16 8.08 9.19
N VAL A 93 -2.29 9.06 8.30
CA VAL A 93 -3.58 9.36 7.65
C VAL A 93 -4.05 8.19 6.77
N TYR A 94 -3.22 7.75 5.82
CA TYR A 94 -3.56 6.63 4.95
C TYR A 94 -3.83 5.36 5.76
N GLN A 95 -2.94 5.00 6.68
CA GLN A 95 -3.03 3.75 7.41
C GLN A 95 -4.18 3.73 8.42
N THR A 96 -4.59 4.88 8.94
CA THR A 96 -5.82 4.98 9.74
C THR A 96 -7.05 4.65 8.89
N GLY A 97 -7.17 5.26 7.71
CA GLY A 97 -8.25 4.93 6.76
C GLY A 97 -8.22 3.46 6.34
N PHE A 98 -7.03 2.93 6.04
CA PHE A 98 -6.84 1.54 5.65
C PHE A 98 -7.24 0.56 6.76
N ILE A 99 -6.68 0.68 7.96
CA ILE A 99 -6.90 -0.31 9.02
C ILE A 99 -8.33 -0.28 9.55
N LEU A 100 -8.91 0.91 9.73
CA LEU A 100 -10.29 1.05 10.15
C LEU A 100 -11.28 0.63 9.05
N GLY A 101 -10.92 0.82 7.78
CA GLY A 101 -11.71 0.37 6.66
C GLY A 101 -11.69 -1.16 6.53
N ILE A 102 -10.50 -1.78 6.54
CA ILE A 102 -10.37 -3.23 6.40
C ILE A 102 -10.95 -3.99 7.60
N ASP A 103 -10.93 -3.40 8.79
CA ASP A 103 -11.57 -3.95 9.97
C ASP A 103 -13.09 -4.18 9.78
N ARG A 104 -13.75 -3.32 8.98
CA ARG A 104 -15.19 -3.28 8.72
C ARG A 104 -15.63 -3.91 7.40
N LEU A 105 -14.70 -4.37 6.59
CA LEU A 105 -14.98 -4.89 5.24
C LEU A 105 -14.42 -6.29 5.09
N THR A 106 -14.89 -7.04 4.11
CA THR A 106 -14.24 -8.28 3.70
C THR A 106 -12.86 -8.00 3.09
N ALA A 107 -11.96 -8.97 3.12
CA ALA A 107 -10.62 -8.83 2.54
C ALA A 107 -10.70 -8.57 1.03
N GLY A 108 -11.58 -9.30 0.33
CA GLY A 108 -11.83 -9.14 -1.10
C GLY A 108 -12.35 -7.74 -1.45
N MET A 109 -13.35 -7.25 -0.72
CA MET A 109 -13.90 -5.89 -0.93
C MET A 109 -12.84 -4.82 -0.64
N GLY A 110 -12.04 -5.00 0.41
CA GLY A 110 -10.95 -4.12 0.75
C GLY A 110 -9.90 -4.03 -0.36
N ALA A 111 -9.49 -5.17 -0.92
CA ALA A 111 -8.54 -5.23 -2.02
C ALA A 111 -9.06 -4.52 -3.29
N LEU A 112 -10.33 -4.73 -3.63
CA LEU A 112 -10.97 -4.10 -4.79
C LEU A 112 -11.11 -2.58 -4.63
N LEU A 113 -11.51 -2.09 -3.45
CA LEU A 113 -11.61 -0.65 -3.18
C LEU A 113 -10.23 0.03 -3.17
N MET A 114 -9.22 -0.62 -2.60
CA MET A 114 -7.85 -0.10 -2.64
C MET A 114 -7.27 -0.05 -4.06
N SER A 115 -7.77 -0.85 -5.00
CA SER A 115 -7.36 -0.77 -6.41
C SER A 115 -7.75 0.54 -7.09
N THR A 116 -8.58 1.38 -6.46
CA THR A 116 -8.89 2.74 -6.93
C THR A 116 -7.76 3.75 -6.63
N ALA A 117 -6.79 3.44 -5.78
CA ALA A 117 -5.74 4.37 -5.38
C ALA A 117 -4.96 5.01 -6.55
N PRO A 118 -4.64 4.31 -7.65
CA PRO A 118 -4.02 4.92 -8.82
C PRO A 118 -4.94 5.92 -9.56
N LEU A 119 -6.27 5.77 -9.48
CA LEU A 119 -7.21 6.76 -10.04
C LEU A 119 -7.12 8.07 -9.26
N TRP A 120 -7.09 7.98 -7.93
CA TRP A 120 -6.88 9.13 -7.06
C TRP A 120 -5.53 9.79 -7.31
N THR A 121 -4.49 8.98 -7.53
CA THR A 121 -3.15 9.48 -7.92
C THR A 121 -3.22 10.29 -9.21
N ALA A 122 -3.91 9.81 -10.24
CA ALA A 122 -4.08 10.50 -11.51
C ALA A 122 -4.86 11.81 -11.37
N LEU A 123 -5.95 11.80 -10.59
CA LEU A 123 -6.76 13.00 -10.31
C LEU A 123 -5.96 14.07 -9.55
N VAL A 124 -5.23 13.68 -8.51
CA VAL A 124 -4.37 14.60 -7.74
C VAL A 124 -3.23 15.13 -8.62
N ALA A 125 -2.60 14.30 -9.44
CA ALA A 125 -1.54 14.72 -10.36
C ALA A 125 -2.06 15.74 -11.38
N HIS A 126 -3.27 15.54 -11.90
CA HIS A 126 -3.93 16.50 -12.79
C HIS A 126 -4.25 17.81 -12.09
N ALA A 127 -4.87 17.75 -10.92
CA ALA A 127 -5.26 18.94 -10.14
C ALA A 127 -4.05 19.78 -9.68
N SER A 128 -2.91 19.12 -9.40
CA SER A 128 -1.65 19.77 -9.01
C SER A 128 -0.79 20.23 -10.20
N GLY A 129 -1.21 19.97 -11.44
CA GLY A 129 -0.47 20.32 -12.65
C GLY A 129 0.80 19.47 -12.89
N VAL A 130 1.03 18.43 -12.09
CA VAL A 130 2.18 17.52 -12.21
C VAL A 130 2.05 16.63 -13.45
N ASP A 131 0.81 16.30 -13.82
CA ASP A 131 0.46 15.56 -15.02
C ASP A 131 -0.91 16.02 -15.53
N ARG A 132 -1.22 15.84 -16.82
CA ARG A 132 -2.48 16.31 -17.40
C ARG A 132 -3.28 15.16 -17.99
N LEU A 133 -4.43 14.87 -17.38
CA LEU A 133 -5.41 13.97 -17.97
C LEU A 133 -5.99 14.60 -19.24
N ARG A 134 -5.95 13.85 -20.36
CA ARG A 134 -6.60 14.21 -21.63
C ARG A 134 -7.95 13.47 -21.76
N GLY A 135 -8.71 13.72 -22.83
CA GLY A 135 -10.07 13.21 -23.01
C GLY A 135 -10.27 11.74 -22.65
N ALA A 136 -9.41 10.83 -23.20
CA ALA A 136 -9.47 9.40 -22.87
C ALA A 136 -9.18 9.11 -21.38
N GLY A 137 -8.30 9.88 -20.74
CA GLY A 137 -8.01 9.74 -19.30
C GLY A 137 -9.24 9.99 -18.43
N TRP A 138 -10.07 10.97 -18.78
CA TRP A 138 -11.33 11.21 -18.07
C TRP A 138 -12.34 10.07 -18.22
N VAL A 139 -12.41 9.45 -19.41
CA VAL A 139 -13.20 8.22 -19.61
C VAL A 139 -12.68 7.11 -18.70
N GLY A 140 -11.37 6.94 -18.60
CA GLY A 140 -10.77 5.95 -17.71
C GLY A 140 -11.08 6.20 -16.22
N VAL A 141 -11.06 7.46 -15.77
CA VAL A 141 -11.49 7.83 -14.41
C VAL A 141 -12.97 7.46 -14.19
N GLY A 142 -13.85 7.82 -15.14
CA GLY A 142 -15.27 7.48 -15.08
C GLY A 142 -15.53 5.97 -14.98
N LEU A 143 -14.84 5.16 -15.79
CA LEU A 143 -14.90 3.68 -15.72
C LEU A 143 -14.42 3.16 -14.36
N GLY A 144 -13.35 3.71 -13.82
CA GLY A 144 -12.83 3.29 -12.51
C GLY A 144 -13.78 3.62 -11.36
N LEU A 145 -14.40 4.80 -11.37
CA LEU A 145 -15.41 5.19 -10.38
C LEU A 145 -16.67 4.34 -10.49
N LEU A 146 -17.12 4.05 -11.71
CA LEU A 146 -18.24 3.13 -11.95
C LEU A 146 -17.92 1.73 -11.42
N GLY A 147 -16.71 1.25 -11.67
CA GLY A 147 -16.22 -0.02 -11.13
C GLY A 147 -16.22 -0.05 -9.60
N ALA A 148 -15.76 1.02 -8.95
CA ALA A 148 -15.83 1.14 -7.49
C ALA A 148 -17.28 1.10 -6.98
N ALA A 149 -18.21 1.76 -7.68
CA ALA A 149 -19.64 1.69 -7.34
C ALA A 149 -20.19 0.25 -7.45
N PHE A 150 -19.80 -0.52 -8.47
CA PHE A 150 -20.20 -1.93 -8.60
C PHE A 150 -19.66 -2.80 -7.47
N VAL A 151 -18.41 -2.56 -7.01
CA VAL A 151 -17.84 -3.24 -5.84
C VAL A 151 -18.69 -2.95 -4.59
N VAL A 152 -19.09 -1.70 -4.40
CA VAL A 152 -19.92 -1.31 -3.25
C VAL A 152 -21.32 -1.89 -3.33
N LEU A 153 -21.94 -1.88 -4.50
CA LEU A 153 -23.30 -2.43 -4.72
C LEU A 153 -23.35 -3.96 -4.63
N GLY A 154 -22.24 -4.64 -4.96
CA GLY A 154 -22.10 -6.09 -4.86
C GLY A 154 -21.86 -6.60 -3.43
N ARG A 155 -21.99 -5.76 -2.39
CA ARG A 155 -21.93 -6.22 -1.01
C ARG A 155 -23.04 -7.24 -0.75
N ASP A 156 -22.69 -8.28 0.00
CA ASP A 156 -23.67 -9.31 0.38
C ASP A 156 -24.75 -8.68 1.28
N GLN A 157 -26.03 -8.86 0.90
CA GLN A 157 -27.14 -8.24 1.63
C GLN A 157 -27.54 -9.04 2.87
N ASP A 158 -27.07 -10.28 2.99
CA ASP A 158 -27.44 -11.19 4.07
C ASP A 158 -26.71 -10.94 5.40
N GLY A 159 -25.79 -10.00 5.43
CA GLY A 159 -25.08 -9.55 6.63
C GLY A 159 -24.74 -8.08 6.57
N GLU A 160 -25.68 -7.20 6.93
CA GLU A 160 -25.30 -5.82 7.30
C GLU A 160 -24.35 -5.87 8.50
N ILE A 161 -23.06 -5.99 8.22
CA ILE A 161 -22.04 -5.69 9.24
C ILE A 161 -22.21 -4.20 9.56
N ALA A 162 -22.67 -3.91 10.76
CA ALA A 162 -22.82 -2.54 11.23
C ALA A 162 -21.50 -1.79 10.98
N GLY A 163 -21.56 -0.69 10.23
CA GLY A 163 -20.37 0.09 9.89
C GLY A 163 -19.75 -0.15 8.52
N THR A 164 -20.31 -1.03 7.67
CA THR A 164 -19.81 -1.26 6.29
C THR A 164 -19.73 0.04 5.49
N GLY A 165 -20.74 0.90 5.54
CA GLY A 165 -20.70 2.22 4.87
C GLY A 165 -19.54 3.09 5.34
N LEU A 166 -19.28 3.16 6.64
CA LEU A 166 -18.13 3.86 7.21
C LEU A 166 -16.81 3.21 6.77
N GLY A 167 -16.73 1.88 6.73
CA GLY A 167 -15.57 1.14 6.25
C GLY A 167 -15.20 1.50 4.82
N ILE A 168 -16.20 1.60 3.92
CA ILE A 168 -16.01 2.01 2.52
C ILE A 168 -15.45 3.43 2.45
N VAL A 169 -16.05 4.39 3.17
CA VAL A 169 -15.60 5.79 3.18
C VAL A 169 -14.16 5.91 3.71
N LEU A 170 -13.85 5.22 4.81
CA LEU A 170 -12.51 5.22 5.40
C LEU A 170 -11.47 4.63 4.45
N LEU A 171 -11.79 3.53 3.77
CA LEU A 171 -10.87 2.89 2.85
C LEU A 171 -10.64 3.72 1.59
N LEU A 172 -11.69 4.33 1.03
CA LEU A 172 -11.56 5.25 -0.11
C LEU A 172 -10.79 6.52 0.27
N ALA A 173 -11.01 7.07 1.46
CA ALA A 173 -10.22 8.18 2.00
C ALA A 173 -8.74 7.78 2.17
N GLY A 174 -8.49 6.54 2.62
CA GLY A 174 -7.15 5.97 2.65
C GLY A 174 -6.54 5.87 1.25
N ALA A 175 -7.28 5.34 0.27
CA ALA A 175 -6.82 5.25 -1.12
C ALA A 175 -6.49 6.64 -1.71
N PHE A 176 -7.30 7.66 -1.41
CA PHE A 176 -7.01 9.05 -1.77
C PHE A 176 -5.73 9.56 -1.10
N ALA A 177 -5.58 9.37 0.22
CA ALA A 177 -4.38 9.78 0.96
C ALA A 177 -3.12 9.12 0.42
N TRP A 178 -3.19 7.84 0.03
CA TRP A 178 -2.12 7.14 -0.67
C TRP A 178 -1.77 7.79 -2.01
N GLY A 179 -2.78 8.09 -2.84
CA GLY A 179 -2.61 8.80 -4.10
C GLY A 179 -1.95 10.17 -3.92
N LEU A 180 -2.41 10.94 -2.94
CA LEU A 180 -1.86 12.24 -2.59
C LEU A 180 -0.39 12.12 -2.14
N SER A 181 -0.07 11.18 -1.25
CA SER A 181 1.31 10.96 -0.78
C SER A 181 2.23 10.55 -1.93
N THR A 182 1.74 9.76 -2.88
CA THR A 182 2.47 9.34 -4.08
C THR A 182 2.85 10.54 -4.95
N VAL A 183 1.91 11.46 -5.20
CA VAL A 183 2.18 12.66 -6.00
C VAL A 183 3.15 13.60 -5.27
N LEU A 184 2.92 13.84 -3.98
CA LEU A 184 3.76 14.73 -3.17
C LEU A 184 5.16 14.16 -2.92
N SER A 185 5.37 12.85 -3.02
CA SER A 185 6.71 12.24 -2.89
C SER A 185 7.62 12.54 -4.08
N LYS A 186 7.06 12.75 -5.28
CA LYS A 186 7.83 12.99 -6.51
C LYS A 186 8.89 14.10 -6.37
N PRO A 187 8.54 15.35 -5.98
CA PRO A 187 9.51 16.43 -5.84
C PRO A 187 10.54 16.19 -4.72
N VAL A 188 10.18 15.38 -3.72
CA VAL A 188 11.10 15.04 -2.62
C VAL A 188 12.14 14.01 -3.09
N LEU A 189 11.70 12.99 -3.82
CA LEU A 189 12.58 11.98 -4.43
C LEU A 189 13.49 12.59 -5.51
N ALA A 190 13.03 13.60 -6.23
CA ALA A 190 13.84 14.34 -7.22
C ALA A 190 15.05 15.06 -6.59
N ARG A 191 15.07 15.29 -5.27
CA ARG A 191 16.21 15.84 -4.54
C ARG A 191 17.31 14.81 -4.23
N GLY A 192 17.24 13.61 -4.83
CA GLY A 192 18.22 12.54 -4.60
C GLY A 192 17.99 11.69 -3.36
N ILE A 193 16.85 11.85 -2.68
CA ILE A 193 16.50 11.03 -1.51
C ILE A 193 16.16 9.61 -1.98
N SER A 194 16.74 8.61 -1.32
CA SER A 194 16.40 7.21 -1.54
C SER A 194 14.92 6.94 -1.20
N PRO A 195 14.15 6.21 -2.06
CA PRO A 195 12.79 5.81 -1.72
C PRO A 195 12.69 5.02 -0.41
N ILE A 196 13.66 4.15 -0.14
CA ILE A 196 13.73 3.38 1.11
C ILE A 196 14.03 4.31 2.29
N GLY A 197 14.93 5.28 2.10
CA GLY A 197 15.23 6.31 3.09
C GLY A 197 14.02 7.19 3.41
N LEU A 198 13.26 7.59 2.39
CA LEU A 198 12.00 8.33 2.58
C LEU A 198 10.97 7.51 3.37
N ALA A 199 10.80 6.23 3.03
CA ALA A 199 9.88 5.33 3.73
C ALA A 199 10.30 5.10 5.19
N PHE A 200 11.60 4.82 5.43
CA PHE A 200 12.12 4.58 6.77
C PHE A 200 11.99 5.80 7.68
N PHE A 201 12.48 6.97 7.26
CA PHE A 201 12.43 8.18 8.08
C PHE A 201 11.02 8.75 8.19
N GLY A 202 10.17 8.57 7.16
CA GLY A 202 8.76 8.91 7.23
C GLY A 202 8.04 8.07 8.28
N LEU A 203 8.29 6.75 8.30
CA LEU A 203 7.74 5.86 9.32
C LEU A 203 8.32 6.16 10.72
N LEU A 204 9.62 6.40 10.82
CA LEU A 204 10.26 6.75 12.10
C LEU A 204 9.64 8.02 12.70
N ALA A 205 9.36 9.04 11.88
CA ALA A 205 8.69 10.26 12.32
C ALA A 205 7.21 10.04 12.69
N ALA A 206 6.51 9.13 12.01
CA ALA A 206 5.12 8.80 12.29
C ALA A 206 4.95 7.85 13.50
N PHE A 207 5.97 7.09 13.84
CA PHE A 207 5.91 6.03 14.83
C PHE A 207 5.47 6.48 16.24
N PRO A 208 5.89 7.64 16.77
CA PRO A 208 5.37 8.16 18.05
C PRO A 208 3.85 8.37 18.05
N VAL A 209 3.29 8.87 16.94
CA VAL A 209 1.84 9.05 16.78
C VAL A 209 1.13 7.70 16.74
N LEU A 210 1.65 6.74 15.95
CA LEU A 210 1.12 5.38 15.90
C LEU A 210 1.18 4.68 17.26
N THR A 211 2.24 4.92 18.03
CA THR A 211 2.38 4.41 19.40
C THR A 211 1.31 5.02 20.31
N ALA A 212 1.11 6.33 20.27
CA ALA A 212 0.08 6.99 21.06
C ALA A 212 -1.33 6.48 20.74
N MET A 213 -1.62 6.24 19.43
CA MET A 213 -2.91 5.70 18.98
C MET A 213 -3.13 4.24 19.41
N GLY A 214 -2.09 3.41 19.42
CA GLY A 214 -2.19 1.98 19.74
C GLY A 214 -1.98 1.63 21.21
N ALA A 215 -1.41 2.53 22.01
CA ALA A 215 -0.96 2.23 23.38
C ALA A 215 -2.09 1.79 24.32
N SER A 216 -3.27 2.41 24.25
CA SER A 216 -4.43 2.03 25.06
C SER A 216 -4.88 0.60 24.79
N GLY A 217 -4.87 0.16 23.54
CA GLY A 217 -5.22 -1.21 23.16
C GLY A 217 -4.18 -2.25 23.61
N VAL A 218 -2.90 -1.86 23.75
CA VAL A 218 -1.88 -2.73 24.36
C VAL A 218 -2.20 -3.02 25.83
N ALA A 219 -2.63 -2.01 26.57
CA ALA A 219 -2.97 -2.16 27.98
C ALA A 219 -4.24 -3.01 28.21
N THR A 220 -5.16 -3.03 27.24
CA THR A 220 -6.46 -3.73 27.33
C THR A 220 -6.53 -5.02 26.51
N ALA A 221 -5.44 -5.42 25.84
CA ALA A 221 -5.40 -6.62 25.01
C ALA A 221 -5.54 -7.89 25.87
N ASP A 222 -6.29 -8.86 25.38
CA ASP A 222 -6.40 -10.20 25.96
C ASP A 222 -5.20 -11.06 25.54
N TRP A 223 -4.06 -10.80 26.17
CA TRP A 223 -2.78 -11.45 25.85
C TRP A 223 -2.84 -12.99 25.82
N PRO A 224 -3.59 -13.67 26.73
CA PRO A 224 -3.74 -15.13 26.67
C PRO A 224 -4.35 -15.66 25.37
N ARG A 225 -5.14 -14.85 24.65
CA ARG A 225 -5.75 -15.22 23.36
C ARG A 225 -4.86 -14.95 22.16
N ILE A 226 -3.70 -14.30 22.34
CA ILE A 226 -2.79 -13.94 21.27
C ILE A 226 -1.83 -15.11 21.02
N GLY A 227 -2.22 -16.00 20.11
CA GLY A 227 -1.42 -17.13 19.68
C GLY A 227 -0.27 -16.75 18.74
N TRP A 228 0.54 -17.70 18.39
CA TRP A 228 1.69 -17.53 17.48
C TRP A 228 1.24 -17.07 16.07
N GLU A 229 0.05 -17.47 15.62
CA GLU A 229 -0.54 -17.09 14.33
C GLU A 229 -0.74 -15.59 14.20
N VAL A 230 -1.11 -14.92 15.30
CA VAL A 230 -1.27 -13.47 15.35
C VAL A 230 0.08 -12.77 15.15
N TRP A 231 1.11 -13.26 15.86
CA TRP A 231 2.47 -12.74 15.70
C TRP A 231 3.04 -13.00 14.31
N ALA A 232 2.79 -14.19 13.75
CA ALA A 232 3.19 -14.51 12.38
C ALA A 232 2.50 -13.58 11.36
N ALA A 233 1.21 -13.29 11.54
CA ALA A 233 0.47 -12.34 10.71
C ALA A 233 1.02 -10.90 10.81
N LEU A 234 1.38 -10.46 12.02
CA LEU A 234 1.99 -9.14 12.24
C LEU A 234 3.38 -9.04 11.60
N VAL A 235 4.20 -10.08 11.72
CA VAL A 235 5.53 -10.16 11.08
C VAL A 235 5.39 -10.19 9.57
N PHE A 236 4.46 -10.99 9.03
CA PHE A 236 4.16 -11.00 7.59
C PHE A 236 3.74 -9.61 7.11
N SER A 237 2.74 -9.01 7.77
CA SER A 237 2.17 -7.72 7.38
C SER A 237 3.17 -6.56 7.51
N GLY A 238 3.96 -6.52 8.57
CA GLY A 238 4.97 -5.49 8.78
C GLY A 238 6.26 -5.75 8.00
N GLY A 239 6.83 -6.95 8.13
CA GLY A 239 8.13 -7.29 7.58
C GLY A 239 8.10 -7.53 6.06
N LEU A 240 7.19 -8.40 5.60
CA LEU A 240 7.11 -8.73 4.18
C LEU A 240 6.32 -7.69 3.39
N SER A 241 5.09 -7.34 3.83
CA SER A 241 4.21 -6.50 3.03
C SER A 241 4.66 -5.03 3.00
N ILE A 242 5.12 -4.47 4.11
CA ILE A 242 5.61 -3.10 4.18
C ILE A 242 7.13 -3.05 3.94
N GLY A 243 7.91 -3.91 4.58
CA GLY A 243 9.35 -3.89 4.49
C GLY A 243 9.89 -4.43 3.16
N ALA A 244 9.90 -5.76 2.98
CA ALA A 244 10.56 -6.42 1.86
C ALA A 244 9.90 -6.11 0.51
N ALA A 245 8.56 -6.11 0.44
CA ALA A 245 7.84 -5.83 -0.80
C ALA A 245 8.14 -4.43 -1.34
N TYR A 246 8.28 -3.42 -0.46
CA TYR A 246 8.69 -2.07 -0.86
C TYR A 246 10.09 -2.05 -1.47
N ALA A 247 11.05 -2.77 -0.89
CA ALA A 247 12.41 -2.84 -1.43
C ALA A 247 12.43 -3.51 -2.81
N ILE A 248 11.71 -4.63 -2.97
CA ILE A 248 11.61 -5.36 -4.25
C ILE A 248 10.93 -4.49 -5.30
N TRP A 249 9.84 -3.80 -4.95
CA TRP A 249 9.14 -2.86 -5.81
C TRP A 249 10.07 -1.76 -6.35
N ASN A 250 10.79 -1.08 -5.44
CA ASN A 250 11.72 -0.03 -5.83
C ASN A 250 12.89 -0.54 -6.69
N LEU A 251 13.36 -1.77 -6.42
CA LEU A 251 14.38 -2.41 -7.25
C LEU A 251 13.85 -2.66 -8.66
N ALA A 252 12.62 -3.19 -8.79
CA ALA A 252 11.98 -3.40 -10.08
C ALA A 252 11.77 -2.09 -10.84
N VAL A 253 11.32 -1.02 -10.18
CA VAL A 253 11.20 0.33 -10.80
C VAL A 253 12.53 0.78 -11.41
N ARG A 254 13.66 0.53 -10.73
CA ARG A 254 15.00 0.86 -11.26
C ARG A 254 15.41 -0.01 -12.44
N GLN A 255 15.00 -1.29 -12.46
CA GLN A 255 15.45 -2.26 -13.49
C GLN A 255 14.62 -2.23 -14.76
N ILE A 256 13.29 -2.22 -14.64
CA ILE A 256 12.36 -2.34 -15.77
C ILE A 256 11.50 -1.10 -15.98
N GLY A 257 11.68 -0.09 -15.14
CA GLY A 257 10.99 1.20 -15.23
C GLY A 257 9.64 1.24 -14.50
N PRO A 258 9.16 2.46 -14.15
CA PRO A 258 7.96 2.64 -13.34
C PRO A 258 6.68 2.15 -14.02
N SER A 259 6.52 2.41 -15.33
CA SER A 259 5.30 2.03 -16.06
C SER A 259 5.10 0.51 -16.12
N ARG A 260 6.18 -0.23 -16.39
CA ARG A 260 6.13 -1.70 -16.46
C ARG A 260 5.92 -2.31 -15.08
N THR A 261 6.61 -1.81 -14.05
CA THR A 261 6.40 -2.21 -12.65
C THR A 261 4.95 -1.99 -12.21
N ALA A 262 4.40 -0.82 -12.52
CA ALA A 262 3.05 -0.47 -12.12
C ALA A 262 1.94 -1.35 -12.76
N LEU A 263 2.20 -2.04 -13.88
CA LEU A 263 1.24 -3.01 -14.43
C LEU A 263 0.95 -4.16 -13.47
N PHE A 264 1.95 -4.58 -12.69
CA PHE A 264 1.81 -5.67 -11.74
C PHE A 264 0.86 -5.33 -10.59
N SER A 265 0.74 -4.07 -10.17
CA SER A 265 -0.20 -3.68 -9.11
C SER A 265 -1.67 -3.95 -9.46
N ASN A 266 -2.00 -4.06 -10.76
CA ASN A 266 -3.35 -4.39 -11.21
C ASN A 266 -3.75 -5.85 -10.88
N LEU A 267 -2.78 -6.70 -10.55
CA LEU A 267 -3.03 -8.09 -10.16
C LEU A 267 -3.32 -8.23 -8.65
N VAL A 268 -2.94 -7.23 -7.84
CA VAL A 268 -3.13 -7.26 -6.37
C VAL A 268 -4.58 -7.48 -5.97
N PRO A 269 -5.60 -6.81 -6.54
CA PRO A 269 -6.98 -7.04 -6.15
C PRO A 269 -7.47 -8.46 -6.44
N PHE A 270 -7.02 -9.10 -7.52
CA PHE A 270 -7.36 -10.51 -7.80
C PHE A 270 -6.73 -11.46 -6.78
N ALA A 271 -5.45 -11.20 -6.41
CA ALA A 271 -4.80 -11.95 -5.35
C ALA A 271 -5.51 -11.74 -3.99
N GLY A 272 -6.00 -10.53 -3.71
CA GLY A 272 -6.73 -10.20 -2.50
C GLY A 272 -8.11 -10.88 -2.41
N VAL A 273 -8.89 -10.84 -3.49
CA VAL A 273 -10.17 -11.58 -3.58
C VAL A 273 -9.93 -13.08 -3.45
N GLY A 274 -8.93 -13.61 -4.15
CA GLY A 274 -8.56 -15.02 -4.03
C GLY A 274 -8.13 -15.41 -2.62
N ALA A 275 -7.36 -14.55 -1.93
CA ALA A 275 -6.95 -14.77 -0.55
C ALA A 275 -8.15 -14.75 0.42
N GLY A 276 -9.07 -13.81 0.27
CA GLY A 276 -10.32 -13.75 1.04
C GLY A 276 -11.15 -15.02 0.87
N ALA A 277 -11.33 -15.46 -0.36
CA ALA A 277 -12.08 -16.68 -0.65
C ALA A 277 -11.41 -17.95 -0.10
N LEU A 278 -10.08 -18.11 -0.31
CA LEU A 278 -9.36 -19.33 0.04
C LEU A 278 -9.01 -19.42 1.53
N LEU A 279 -8.69 -18.31 2.18
CA LEU A 279 -8.22 -18.30 3.58
C LEU A 279 -9.33 -17.97 4.59
N LEU A 280 -10.30 -17.17 4.18
CA LEU A 280 -11.37 -16.70 5.08
C LEU A 280 -12.75 -17.24 4.68
N GLY A 281 -12.87 -17.99 3.58
CA GLY A 281 -14.16 -18.51 3.10
C GLY A 281 -15.10 -17.43 2.58
N GLU A 282 -14.57 -16.25 2.19
CA GLU A 282 -15.40 -15.16 1.65
C GLU A 282 -16.04 -15.54 0.33
N SER A 283 -17.33 -15.21 0.17
CA SER A 283 -18.07 -15.44 -1.08
C SER A 283 -17.56 -14.52 -2.18
N ILE A 284 -17.31 -15.06 -3.37
CA ILE A 284 -16.97 -14.26 -4.55
C ILE A 284 -18.26 -13.75 -5.19
N VAL A 285 -18.53 -12.47 -5.05
CA VAL A 285 -19.71 -11.83 -5.62
C VAL A 285 -19.43 -11.38 -7.06
N PRO A 286 -20.19 -11.89 -8.07
CA PRO A 286 -19.92 -11.57 -9.49
C PRO A 286 -19.91 -10.07 -9.79
N LEU A 287 -20.79 -9.29 -9.13
CA LEU A 287 -20.84 -7.83 -9.30
C LEU A 287 -19.58 -7.13 -8.78
N GLN A 288 -19.01 -7.62 -7.69
CA GLN A 288 -17.71 -7.11 -7.17
C GLN A 288 -16.58 -7.40 -8.16
N VAL A 289 -16.55 -8.60 -8.73
CA VAL A 289 -15.55 -8.98 -9.74
C VAL A 289 -15.69 -8.11 -10.99
N ALA A 290 -16.91 -7.91 -11.49
CA ALA A 290 -17.18 -7.01 -12.61
C ALA A 290 -16.72 -5.58 -12.31
N GLY A 291 -16.99 -5.09 -11.09
CA GLY A 291 -16.50 -3.80 -10.60
C GLY A 291 -14.97 -3.70 -10.61
N GLY A 292 -14.28 -4.72 -10.10
CA GLY A 292 -12.81 -4.80 -10.12
C GLY A 292 -12.23 -4.76 -11.54
N VAL A 293 -12.82 -5.49 -12.47
CA VAL A 293 -12.44 -5.48 -13.90
C VAL A 293 -12.61 -4.07 -14.49
N LEU A 294 -13.71 -3.38 -14.17
CA LEU A 294 -13.93 -2.00 -14.63
C LEU A 294 -12.91 -1.01 -14.04
N VAL A 295 -12.55 -1.15 -12.76
CA VAL A 295 -11.48 -0.32 -12.15
C VAL A 295 -10.18 -0.50 -12.92
N ILE A 296 -9.80 -1.75 -13.22
CA ILE A 296 -8.56 -2.04 -13.93
C ILE A 296 -8.62 -1.55 -15.38
N ALA A 297 -9.74 -1.72 -16.07
CA ALA A 297 -9.95 -1.19 -17.41
C ALA A 297 -9.81 0.33 -17.41
N GLY A 298 -10.43 1.02 -16.46
CA GLY A 298 -10.29 2.46 -16.26
C GLY A 298 -8.84 2.90 -16.07
N LEU A 299 -8.08 2.17 -15.23
CA LEU A 299 -6.66 2.43 -15.01
C LEU A 299 -5.81 2.26 -16.27
N VAL A 300 -6.09 1.23 -17.08
CA VAL A 300 -5.39 1.02 -18.36
C VAL A 300 -5.64 2.18 -19.31
N VAL A 301 -6.89 2.68 -19.39
CA VAL A 301 -7.25 3.84 -20.20
C VAL A 301 -6.55 5.10 -19.70
N VAL A 302 -6.57 5.38 -18.39
CA VAL A 302 -5.85 6.55 -17.81
C VAL A 302 -4.37 6.52 -18.14
N ARG A 303 -3.73 5.36 -18.09
CA ARG A 303 -2.28 5.24 -18.35
C ARG A 303 -1.88 5.40 -19.83
N ARG A 304 -2.81 5.17 -20.74
CA ARG A 304 -2.56 5.29 -22.20
C ARG A 304 -2.90 6.68 -22.75
N SER A 305 -3.54 7.52 -21.97
CA SER A 305 -3.95 8.88 -22.33
C SER A 305 -2.88 9.92 -22.00
#